data_44452b5bd241aa228923eb3568f37608
#
_entry.id   44452b5bd241aa228923eb3568f37608
#
_cell.length_a   1.000
_cell.length_b   1.000
_cell.length_c   1.000
_cell.angle_alpha   90.00
_cell.angle_beta   90.00
_cell.angle_gamma   90.00
#
_symmetry.space_group_name_H-M   'P 1'
#
loop_
_entity.id
_entity.type
_entity.pdbx_description
1 polymer ?
#
loop_
_entity_poly.entity_id
_entity_poly.type
_entity_poly.pdbx_seq_one_letter_code
_entity_poly.pdbx_strand_id
1 'polypeptide(L)'
;MILNKNRFLRFFCAIICVLQVQFSFGQDKFVLNGNVKDQATGEAIIRAVLRIEELPSLGVLSNEYGFYAIALPKGKYTLIVSQLGYEKYKEQIQLDSNLNLTIFLKSANTLKEVVVESGRKNDNLLKPQMGTETLDMKTISKVPVIFGEKDILKTLQLLPGVKSAGEGNSGFYVRGGSADQNLILLDEAPVYNASHLLGFFSTFNSDAIKDVTLIKGNTPAQYGGRLSSVLDVKMKDGNNQDFNVNGGLGLIASRISIEGPLQKDNSSFIISGRRTYADAFLLASKEFKGTVLYFYDLNMKANYKIDAKNKLFISGYFGKDELGLGDAFGIDWGNKTGTFRWNRIVSNRLFLNSSIIYSDNFIELCTTTTFIFI
;
A
#
# COMPACT_ATOMS: atom_id res chain seq x y z
N MET A 1 9.53 20.97 74.29
CA MET A 1 9.25 20.30 73.04
C MET A 1 9.53 21.24 71.89
N ILE A 2 10.81 21.26 71.40
CA ILE A 2 11.27 22.22 70.40
C ILE A 2 11.05 21.59 69.05
N LEU A 3 10.00 21.96 68.37
CA LEU A 3 9.77 21.54 66.95
C LEU A 3 10.92 22.06 66.08
N ASN A 4 11.67 21.18 65.50
CA ASN A 4 12.83 21.42 64.67
C ASN A 4 12.41 22.29 63.46
N LYS A 5 12.76 23.59 63.50
CA LYS A 5 12.41 24.65 62.56
C LYS A 5 12.73 24.23 61.09
N ASN A 6 13.75 23.40 60.89
CA ASN A 6 14.13 22.89 59.57
C ASN A 6 13.20 21.78 59.04
N ARG A 7 12.49 21.03 59.90
CA ARG A 7 11.50 20.06 59.47
C ARG A 7 10.21 20.72 59.06
N PHE A 8 9.80 21.75 59.77
CA PHE A 8 8.62 22.55 59.44
C PHE A 8 8.79 23.26 58.09
N LEU A 9 10.00 23.87 57.86
CA LEU A 9 10.29 24.53 56.59
C LEU A 9 10.32 23.57 55.40
N ARG A 10 10.87 22.36 55.56
CA ARG A 10 10.85 21.32 54.52
C ARG A 10 9.44 20.83 54.23
N PHE A 11 8.62 20.66 55.24
CA PHE A 11 7.21 20.27 55.06
C PHE A 11 6.40 21.34 54.36
N PHE A 12 6.62 22.59 54.67
CA PHE A 12 5.98 23.75 54.05
C PHE A 12 6.42 23.94 52.59
N CYS A 13 7.69 23.76 52.27
CA CYS A 13 8.19 23.74 50.89
C CYS A 13 7.63 22.59 50.08
N ALA A 14 7.49 21.40 50.66
CA ALA A 14 6.84 20.23 49.99
C ALA A 14 5.38 20.51 49.69
N ILE A 15 4.62 21.13 50.58
CA ILE A 15 3.22 21.53 50.36
C ILE A 15 3.12 22.59 49.25
N ILE A 16 4.01 23.56 49.20
CA ILE A 16 4.04 24.58 48.13
C ILE A 16 4.35 23.92 46.78
N CYS A 17 5.30 22.99 46.71
CA CYS A 17 5.59 22.23 45.49
C CYS A 17 4.39 21.37 45.01
N VAL A 18 3.64 20.76 45.91
CA VAL A 18 2.45 19.99 45.59
C VAL A 18 1.30 20.90 45.10
N LEU A 19 1.16 22.10 45.70
CA LEU A 19 0.16 23.08 45.27
C LEU A 19 0.48 23.71 43.90
N GLN A 20 1.75 23.79 43.50
CA GLN A 20 2.15 24.33 42.17
C GLN A 20 1.82 23.37 41.01
N VAL A 21 1.66 22.07 41.26
CA VAL A 21 1.32 21.08 40.21
C VAL A 21 -0.11 21.20 39.68
N GLN A 22 -0.99 21.92 40.38
CA GLN A 22 -2.43 22.02 40.06
C GLN A 22 -2.80 23.04 38.96
N PHE A 23 -1.90 23.88 38.49
CA PHE A 23 -2.21 24.94 37.52
C PHE A 23 -1.62 24.72 36.12
N SER A 24 -1.46 23.47 35.72
CA SER A 24 -1.24 23.19 34.29
C SER A 24 -2.58 23.24 33.54
N PHE A 25 -3.03 24.44 33.18
CA PHE A 25 -4.12 24.62 32.21
C PHE A 25 -3.63 24.08 30.86
N GLY A 26 -3.91 22.82 30.57
CA GLY A 26 -3.77 22.31 29.24
C GLY A 26 -4.69 23.12 28.32
N GLN A 27 -4.14 23.77 27.29
CA GLN A 27 -4.96 24.44 26.29
C GLN A 27 -5.94 23.41 25.71
N ASP A 28 -7.23 23.70 25.73
CA ASP A 28 -8.24 22.86 25.10
C ASP A 28 -7.92 22.72 23.61
N LYS A 29 -7.53 21.51 23.22
CA LYS A 29 -7.25 21.17 21.82
C LYS A 29 -8.43 20.43 21.22
N PHE A 30 -8.93 20.96 20.14
CA PHE A 30 -9.91 20.31 19.30
C PHE A 30 -9.24 19.49 18.22
N VAL A 31 -9.92 18.45 17.73
CA VAL A 31 -9.41 17.55 16.70
C VAL A 31 -10.11 17.80 15.39
N LEU A 32 -9.33 18.18 14.39
CA LEU A 32 -9.71 18.10 12.98
C LEU A 32 -9.39 16.70 12.49
N ASN A 33 -10.37 15.92 12.07
CA ASN A 33 -10.16 14.60 11.51
C ASN A 33 -11.02 14.37 10.25
N GLY A 34 -10.76 13.30 9.54
CA GLY A 34 -11.54 12.92 8.37
C GLY A 34 -10.76 12.03 7.41
N ASN A 35 -11.21 12.02 6.15
CA ASN A 35 -10.58 11.22 5.11
C ASN A 35 -10.19 12.08 3.92
N VAL A 36 -9.06 11.75 3.27
CA VAL A 36 -8.66 12.33 1.99
C VAL A 36 -9.00 11.34 0.90
N LYS A 37 -9.72 11.77 -0.13
CA LYS A 37 -10.23 10.94 -1.22
C LYS A 37 -9.94 11.56 -2.58
N ASP A 38 -9.81 10.72 -3.59
CA ASP A 38 -9.83 11.13 -4.99
C ASP A 38 -11.25 11.56 -5.38
N GLN A 39 -11.38 12.71 -6.03
CA GLN A 39 -12.68 13.25 -6.41
C GLN A 39 -13.35 12.44 -7.51
N ALA A 40 -12.58 11.87 -8.45
CA ALA A 40 -13.12 11.17 -9.60
C ALA A 40 -13.51 9.72 -9.27
N THR A 41 -12.74 9.06 -8.41
CA THR A 41 -12.92 7.62 -8.12
C THR A 41 -13.51 7.36 -6.73
N GLY A 42 -13.45 8.34 -5.81
CA GLY A 42 -13.83 8.19 -4.41
C GLY A 42 -12.87 7.32 -3.59
N GLU A 43 -11.77 6.84 -4.18
CA GLU A 43 -10.74 6.08 -3.49
C GLU A 43 -10.03 6.91 -2.43
N ALA A 44 -9.62 6.26 -1.34
CA ALA A 44 -8.80 6.89 -0.31
C ALA A 44 -7.41 7.27 -0.86
N ILE A 45 -6.91 8.47 -0.53
CA ILE A 45 -5.57 8.91 -0.90
C ILE A 45 -4.62 8.65 0.26
N ILE A 46 -3.60 7.82 -0.01
CA ILE A 46 -2.57 7.40 0.95
C ILE A 46 -1.50 8.48 1.05
N ARG A 47 -1.05 8.79 2.26
CA ARG A 47 0.06 9.72 2.53
C ARG A 47 -0.13 11.13 1.94
N ALA A 48 -1.36 11.59 1.81
CA ALA A 48 -1.61 13.00 1.53
C ALA A 48 -1.03 13.84 2.67
N VAL A 49 -0.29 14.88 2.34
CA VAL A 49 0.34 15.79 3.30
C VAL A 49 -0.66 16.87 3.68
N LEU A 50 -1.05 16.91 4.95
CA LEU A 50 -1.93 17.94 5.49
C LEU A 50 -1.10 18.88 6.37
N ARG A 51 -1.16 20.18 6.10
CA ARG A 51 -0.43 21.23 6.82
C ARG A 51 -1.37 22.36 7.19
N ILE A 52 -1.03 23.06 8.27
CA ILE A 52 -1.69 24.28 8.70
C ILE A 52 -0.78 25.45 8.34
N GLU A 53 -1.28 26.42 7.57
CA GLU A 53 -0.47 27.55 7.06
C GLU A 53 0.08 28.39 8.19
N GLU A 54 -0.73 28.63 9.24
CA GLU A 54 -0.38 29.42 10.42
C GLU A 54 0.58 28.69 11.38
N LEU A 55 0.70 27.36 11.25
CA LEU A 55 1.57 26.51 12.08
C LEU A 55 2.44 25.60 11.18
N PRO A 56 3.48 26.16 10.52
CA PRO A 56 4.26 25.43 9.51
C PRO A 56 4.99 24.19 10.03
N SER A 57 5.28 24.13 11.33
CA SER A 57 5.91 22.98 11.98
C SER A 57 4.92 21.82 12.25
N LEU A 58 3.62 22.07 12.12
CA LEU A 58 2.58 21.07 12.36
C LEU A 58 2.04 20.54 11.03
N GLY A 59 2.19 19.25 10.83
CA GLY A 59 1.64 18.55 9.68
C GLY A 59 1.46 17.08 9.99
N VAL A 60 0.54 16.44 9.26
CA VAL A 60 0.28 15.01 9.35
C VAL A 60 0.14 14.42 7.96
N LEU A 61 0.32 13.11 7.86
CA LEU A 61 0.03 12.34 6.66
C LEU A 61 -1.27 11.57 6.84
N SER A 62 -2.06 11.47 5.77
CA SER A 62 -3.15 10.50 5.77
C SER A 62 -2.58 9.08 5.81
N ASN A 63 -3.23 8.19 6.56
CA ASN A 63 -2.83 6.79 6.66
C ASN A 63 -3.16 6.01 5.37
N GLU A 64 -2.92 4.70 5.36
CA GLU A 64 -3.18 3.81 4.22
C GLU A 64 -4.66 3.77 3.79
N TYR A 65 -5.57 4.25 4.62
CA TYR A 65 -7.01 4.32 4.38
C TYR A 65 -7.51 5.75 4.16
N GLY A 66 -6.57 6.69 3.97
CA GLY A 66 -6.87 8.10 3.77
C GLY A 66 -7.26 8.86 5.04
N PHE A 67 -7.32 8.21 6.21
CA PHE A 67 -7.70 8.85 7.45
C PHE A 67 -6.58 9.75 7.99
N TYR A 68 -6.96 10.93 8.52
CA TYR A 68 -6.06 11.86 9.17
C TYR A 68 -6.68 12.42 10.46
N ALA A 69 -5.84 12.87 11.40
CA ALA A 69 -6.26 13.58 12.60
C ALA A 69 -5.19 14.58 13.05
N ILE A 70 -5.58 15.83 13.28
CA ILE A 70 -4.72 16.92 13.74
C ILE A 70 -5.35 17.54 14.99
N ALA A 71 -4.60 17.67 16.08
CA ALA A 71 -5.06 18.34 17.30
C ALA A 71 -4.54 19.78 17.34
N LEU A 72 -5.45 20.76 17.34
CA LEU A 72 -5.18 22.19 17.30
C LEU A 72 -5.91 22.93 18.43
N PRO A 73 -5.38 24.05 18.94
CA PRO A 73 -6.14 24.96 19.77
C PRO A 73 -7.38 25.50 19.04
N LYS A 74 -8.33 26.09 19.80
CA LYS A 74 -9.43 26.84 19.20
C LYS A 74 -8.90 27.99 18.34
N GLY A 75 -9.41 28.15 17.11
CA GLY A 75 -8.95 29.20 16.21
C GLY A 75 -9.43 29.08 14.78
N LYS A 76 -9.01 30.03 13.98
CA LYS A 76 -9.17 30.00 12.50
C LYS A 76 -7.87 29.52 11.89
N TYR A 77 -7.95 28.61 10.95
CA TYR A 77 -6.78 28.00 10.31
C TYR A 77 -7.00 27.84 8.82
N THR A 78 -5.92 27.90 8.09
CA THR A 78 -5.89 27.57 6.67
C THR A 78 -5.29 26.18 6.49
N LEU A 79 -6.15 25.21 6.16
CA LEU A 79 -5.73 23.86 5.86
C LEU A 79 -5.22 23.78 4.43
N ILE A 80 -4.03 23.21 4.25
CA ILE A 80 -3.42 22.95 2.97
C ILE A 80 -3.21 21.45 2.84
N VAL A 81 -3.74 20.84 1.76
CA VAL A 81 -3.56 19.43 1.47
C VAL A 81 -2.89 19.27 0.13
N SER A 82 -1.86 18.42 0.08
CA SER A 82 -1.09 18.15 -1.13
C SER A 82 -0.72 16.69 -1.26
N GLN A 83 -0.77 16.18 -2.50
CA GLN A 83 -0.29 14.86 -2.87
C GLN A 83 0.25 14.90 -4.30
N LEU A 84 1.27 14.09 -4.59
CA LEU A 84 1.83 14.01 -5.94
C LEU A 84 0.76 13.55 -6.94
N GLY A 85 0.64 14.27 -8.07
CA GLY A 85 -0.35 13.97 -9.10
C GLY A 85 -1.76 14.55 -8.84
N TYR A 86 -1.92 15.36 -7.79
CA TYR A 86 -3.17 16.06 -7.46
C TYR A 86 -2.99 17.57 -7.38
N GLU A 87 -4.07 18.30 -7.64
CA GLU A 87 -4.13 19.75 -7.42
C GLU A 87 -4.05 20.03 -5.91
N LYS A 88 -3.38 21.12 -5.53
CA LYS A 88 -3.25 21.54 -4.15
C LYS A 88 -4.61 22.04 -3.65
N TYR A 89 -5.11 21.42 -2.57
CA TYR A 89 -6.33 21.85 -1.89
C TYR A 89 -6.01 22.88 -0.83
N LYS A 90 -6.81 23.94 -0.72
CA LYS A 90 -6.68 24.98 0.30
C LYS A 90 -8.07 25.40 0.78
N GLU A 91 -8.31 25.35 2.10
CA GLU A 91 -9.59 25.73 2.72
C GLU A 91 -9.35 26.41 4.07
N GLN A 92 -10.14 27.45 4.34
CA GLN A 92 -10.19 28.10 5.66
C GLN A 92 -11.21 27.39 6.55
N ILE A 93 -10.78 26.99 7.75
CA ILE A 93 -11.58 26.29 8.71
C ILE A 93 -11.65 27.07 10.03
N GLN A 94 -12.84 27.05 10.67
CA GLN A 94 -13.04 27.55 12.02
C GLN A 94 -13.12 26.35 12.96
N LEU A 95 -12.16 26.22 13.90
CA LEU A 95 -12.09 25.12 14.84
C LEU A 95 -12.53 25.57 16.24
N ASP A 96 -13.85 25.51 16.52
CA ASP A 96 -14.45 25.82 17.81
C ASP A 96 -14.84 24.55 18.59
N SER A 97 -14.87 23.40 17.91
CA SER A 97 -15.14 22.06 18.43
C SER A 97 -14.43 21.03 17.57
N ASN A 98 -14.53 19.75 17.92
CA ASN A 98 -14.03 18.67 17.03
C ASN A 98 -14.77 18.72 15.69
N LEU A 99 -13.98 18.73 14.59
CA LEU A 99 -14.49 18.84 13.22
C LEU A 99 -14.10 17.60 12.41
N ASN A 100 -15.10 16.97 11.80
CA ASN A 100 -14.86 15.90 10.81
C ASN A 100 -15.02 16.45 9.40
N LEU A 101 -13.93 16.42 8.61
CA LEU A 101 -13.90 16.99 7.27
C LEU A 101 -13.35 15.96 6.28
N THR A 102 -14.18 15.53 5.33
CA THR A 102 -13.71 14.73 4.19
C THR A 102 -13.23 15.65 3.08
N ILE A 103 -12.00 15.44 2.62
CA ILE A 103 -11.32 16.24 1.61
C ILE A 103 -11.28 15.47 0.30
N PHE A 104 -11.73 16.09 -0.79
CA PHE A 104 -11.66 15.54 -2.12
C PHE A 104 -10.56 16.25 -2.93
N LEU A 105 -9.54 15.50 -3.37
CA LEU A 105 -8.48 16.03 -4.20
C LEU A 105 -8.78 15.72 -5.67
N LYS A 106 -8.60 16.74 -6.51
CA LYS A 106 -8.74 16.62 -7.94
C LYS A 106 -7.41 16.23 -8.57
N SER A 107 -7.42 15.24 -9.46
CA SER A 107 -6.22 14.83 -10.19
C SER A 107 -5.71 15.98 -11.05
N ALA A 108 -4.42 16.28 -10.95
CA ALA A 108 -3.78 17.28 -11.80
C ALA A 108 -3.65 16.70 -13.21
N ASN A 109 -4.31 17.31 -14.20
CA ASN A 109 -4.08 17.02 -15.61
C ASN A 109 -2.68 17.49 -16.00
N THR A 110 -1.82 16.57 -16.37
CA THR A 110 -0.37 16.70 -16.55
C THR A 110 0.03 17.45 -17.82
N LEU A 111 -0.38 18.70 -17.99
CA LEU A 111 0.18 19.58 -19.05
C LEU A 111 0.72 20.91 -18.53
N LYS A 112 0.73 21.14 -17.22
CA LYS A 112 1.50 22.24 -16.64
C LYS A 112 2.80 21.68 -16.08
N GLU A 113 3.91 22.22 -16.60
CA GLU A 113 5.26 22.05 -16.11
C GLU A 113 5.25 21.97 -14.58
N VAL A 114 5.57 20.80 -14.03
CA VAL A 114 5.76 20.66 -12.59
C VAL A 114 7.05 21.39 -12.31
N VAL A 115 6.95 22.65 -11.87
CA VAL A 115 8.09 23.31 -11.22
C VAL A 115 8.43 22.46 -10.00
N VAL A 116 9.45 21.65 -10.15
CA VAL A 116 10.09 20.94 -9.05
C VAL A 116 10.75 22.01 -8.20
N GLU A 117 10.02 22.57 -7.24
CA GLU A 117 10.65 23.33 -6.15
C GLU A 117 11.60 22.36 -5.45
N SER A 118 12.88 22.50 -5.75
CA SER A 118 13.97 21.73 -5.14
C SER A 118 13.76 21.68 -3.63
N GLY A 119 13.70 20.44 -3.12
CA GLY A 119 13.48 20.01 -1.75
C GLY A 119 13.40 21.10 -0.68
N ARG A 120 12.20 21.37 -0.21
CA ARG A 120 12.03 22.19 1.00
C ARG A 120 12.72 21.48 2.14
N LYS A 121 13.56 22.20 2.88
CA LYS A 121 14.32 21.72 4.07
C LYS A 121 13.47 20.95 5.10
N ASN A 122 12.14 21.02 5.03
CA ASN A 122 11.21 20.41 5.97
C ASN A 122 10.53 19.11 5.46
N ASP A 123 10.75 18.67 4.22
CA ASP A 123 10.14 17.41 3.74
C ASP A 123 10.67 16.17 4.49
N ASN A 124 11.88 16.26 5.03
CA ASN A 124 12.46 15.19 5.87
C ASN A 124 11.77 15.05 7.24
N LEU A 125 11.09 16.07 7.73
CA LEU A 125 10.36 16.03 9.02
C LEU A 125 9.02 15.30 8.90
N LEU A 126 8.48 15.18 7.68
CA LEU A 126 7.21 14.52 7.40
C LEU A 126 7.36 13.10 6.85
N LYS A 127 8.60 12.65 6.59
CA LYS A 127 8.88 11.25 6.27
C LYS A 127 8.99 10.47 7.58
N PRO A 128 7.97 9.71 8.00
CA PRO A 128 7.94 9.10 9.33
C PRO A 128 8.98 7.99 9.52
N GLN A 129 9.63 7.52 8.43
CA GLN A 129 10.58 6.42 8.49
C GLN A 129 11.73 6.60 7.51
N MET A 130 12.96 6.59 8.02
CA MET A 130 14.16 6.49 7.19
C MET A 130 14.23 5.12 6.53
N GLY A 131 14.57 5.09 5.23
CA GLY A 131 14.70 3.84 4.48
C GLY A 131 13.41 3.34 3.85
N THR A 132 12.32 4.10 3.92
CA THR A 132 11.06 3.81 3.23
C THR A 132 11.02 4.50 1.87
N GLU A 133 10.80 3.74 0.82
CA GLU A 133 10.58 4.22 -0.55
C GLU A 133 9.17 3.85 -1.00
N THR A 134 8.50 4.80 -1.61
CA THR A 134 7.15 4.60 -2.14
C THR A 134 7.14 4.83 -3.63
N LEU A 135 6.56 3.91 -4.36
CA LEU A 135 6.34 3.99 -5.81
C LEU A 135 4.83 4.02 -6.09
N ASP A 136 4.36 5.11 -6.65
CA ASP A 136 3.01 5.18 -7.21
C ASP A 136 2.97 4.54 -8.61
N MET A 137 1.79 4.11 -9.03
CA MET A 137 1.62 3.46 -10.33
C MET A 137 1.87 4.42 -11.51
N LYS A 138 1.76 5.75 -11.30
CA LYS A 138 2.11 6.76 -12.33
C LYS A 138 3.62 6.76 -12.58
N THR A 139 4.43 6.61 -11.53
CA THR A 139 5.89 6.50 -11.63
C THR A 139 6.30 5.18 -12.27
N ILE A 140 5.71 4.06 -11.84
CA ILE A 140 5.97 2.72 -12.42
C ILE A 140 5.61 2.70 -13.90
N SER A 141 4.53 3.37 -14.32
CA SER A 141 4.09 3.40 -15.72
C SER A 141 5.01 4.17 -16.66
N LYS A 142 5.95 4.98 -16.15
CA LYS A 142 6.95 5.70 -16.95
C LYS A 142 8.21 4.87 -17.23
N VAL A 143 8.41 3.78 -16.49
CA VAL A 143 9.55 2.88 -16.70
C VAL A 143 9.32 2.06 -17.98
N PRO A 144 10.34 1.92 -18.84
CA PRO A 144 10.23 1.07 -20.02
C PRO A 144 9.80 -0.35 -19.67
N VAL A 145 8.85 -0.88 -20.43
CA VAL A 145 8.25 -2.18 -20.19
C VAL A 145 8.91 -3.26 -21.04
N ILE A 146 9.03 -4.47 -20.51
CA ILE A 146 9.47 -5.64 -21.26
C ILE A 146 8.23 -6.39 -21.75
N PHE A 147 8.16 -6.66 -23.04
CA PHE A 147 7.03 -7.36 -23.67
C PHE A 147 5.65 -6.73 -23.47
N GLY A 148 5.58 -5.43 -23.15
CA GLY A 148 4.33 -4.71 -22.94
C GLY A 148 3.76 -4.81 -21.52
N GLU A 149 4.43 -5.48 -20.59
CA GLU A 149 4.00 -5.62 -19.20
C GLU A 149 4.77 -4.69 -18.25
N LYS A 150 4.02 -3.93 -17.45
CA LYS A 150 4.56 -3.07 -16.39
C LYS A 150 4.89 -3.93 -15.19
N ASP A 151 6.17 -4.08 -14.89
CA ASP A 151 6.66 -4.94 -13.80
C ASP A 151 7.10 -4.11 -12.57
N ILE A 152 6.39 -4.33 -11.47
CA ILE A 152 6.64 -3.64 -10.20
C ILE A 152 7.98 -4.05 -9.62
N LEU A 153 8.32 -5.34 -9.63
CA LEU A 153 9.56 -5.84 -9.03
C LEU A 153 10.78 -5.36 -9.80
N LYS A 154 10.69 -5.33 -11.13
CA LYS A 154 11.77 -4.77 -11.98
C LYS A 154 11.95 -3.27 -11.76
N THR A 155 10.86 -2.54 -11.53
CA THR A 155 10.95 -1.11 -11.18
C THR A 155 11.63 -0.92 -9.82
N LEU A 156 11.34 -1.76 -8.82
CA LEU A 156 12.00 -1.72 -7.52
C LEU A 156 13.51 -1.96 -7.60
N GLN A 157 13.97 -2.80 -8.53
CA GLN A 157 15.39 -3.09 -8.75
C GLN A 157 16.19 -1.87 -9.24
N LEU A 158 15.53 -0.81 -9.70
CA LEU A 158 16.15 0.46 -10.05
C LEU A 158 16.41 1.38 -8.85
N LEU A 159 15.88 1.03 -7.67
CA LEU A 159 16.03 1.84 -6.47
C LEU A 159 17.43 1.65 -5.83
N PRO A 160 18.01 2.71 -5.24
CA PRO A 160 19.28 2.60 -4.54
C PRO A 160 19.23 1.55 -3.42
N GLY A 161 20.24 0.67 -3.38
CA GLY A 161 20.35 -0.40 -2.38
C GLY A 161 19.47 -1.62 -2.64
N VAL A 162 18.85 -1.71 -3.81
CA VAL A 162 18.14 -2.90 -4.31
C VAL A 162 18.91 -3.47 -5.49
N LYS A 163 19.13 -4.77 -5.52
CA LYS A 163 19.77 -5.49 -6.63
C LYS A 163 18.88 -6.60 -7.14
N SER A 164 18.88 -6.83 -8.44
CA SER A 164 18.27 -8.01 -9.04
C SER A 164 18.95 -9.30 -8.56
N ALA A 165 18.19 -10.37 -8.40
CA ALA A 165 18.71 -11.69 -8.11
C ALA A 165 19.33 -12.39 -9.34
N GLY A 166 19.37 -11.72 -10.49
CA GLY A 166 19.91 -12.20 -11.75
C GLY A 166 18.94 -11.97 -12.91
N GLU A 167 19.43 -12.16 -14.14
CA GLU A 167 18.61 -12.08 -15.33
C GLU A 167 17.56 -13.20 -15.33
N GLY A 168 16.32 -12.86 -15.67
CA GLY A 168 15.20 -13.81 -15.64
C GLY A 168 14.70 -14.18 -14.25
N ASN A 169 15.21 -13.52 -13.19
CA ASN A 169 14.74 -13.72 -11.82
C ASN A 169 14.09 -12.44 -11.28
N SER A 170 12.85 -12.51 -10.82
CA SER A 170 12.15 -11.39 -10.20
C SER A 170 12.52 -11.19 -8.72
N GLY A 171 13.30 -12.10 -8.14
CA GLY A 171 13.86 -11.95 -6.82
C GLY A 171 14.73 -10.69 -6.72
N PHE A 172 14.79 -10.08 -5.56
CA PHE A 172 15.62 -8.92 -5.32
C PHE A 172 16.30 -9.00 -3.97
N TYR A 173 17.49 -8.43 -3.90
CA TYR A 173 18.30 -8.31 -2.70
C TYR A 173 18.25 -6.88 -2.20
N VAL A 174 18.06 -6.69 -0.90
CA VAL A 174 18.04 -5.37 -0.28
C VAL A 174 19.17 -5.28 0.73
N ARG A 175 20.06 -4.31 0.55
CA ARG A 175 21.19 -4.03 1.47
C ARG A 175 22.01 -5.26 1.85
N GLY A 176 22.18 -6.20 0.93
CA GLY A 176 22.97 -7.41 1.15
C GLY A 176 22.21 -8.58 1.78
N GLY A 177 20.92 -8.44 2.10
CA GLY A 177 20.08 -9.56 2.50
C GLY A 177 19.69 -10.43 1.32
N SER A 178 19.40 -11.71 1.53
CA SER A 178 18.98 -12.64 0.48
C SER A 178 17.49 -12.47 0.10
N ALA A 179 17.12 -13.01 -1.07
CA ALA A 179 15.78 -12.80 -1.65
C ALA A 179 14.66 -13.35 -0.75
N ASP A 180 14.89 -14.46 -0.07
CA ASP A 180 13.97 -15.10 0.88
C ASP A 180 13.81 -14.32 2.19
N GLN A 181 14.69 -13.35 2.47
CA GLN A 181 14.65 -12.50 3.65
C GLN A 181 13.75 -11.26 3.47
N ASN A 182 13.15 -11.08 2.32
CA ASN A 182 12.19 -10.01 2.07
C ASN A 182 10.77 -10.49 2.42
N LEU A 183 10.03 -9.71 3.20
CA LEU A 183 8.61 -9.91 3.43
C LEU A 183 7.83 -9.22 2.32
N ILE A 184 7.09 -9.97 1.53
CA ILE A 184 6.28 -9.45 0.43
C ILE A 184 4.81 -9.63 0.80
N LEU A 185 4.07 -8.52 0.81
CA LEU A 185 2.67 -8.47 1.21
C LEU A 185 1.81 -7.94 0.07
N LEU A 186 0.66 -8.55 -0.16
CA LEU A 186 -0.40 -8.04 -1.01
C LEU A 186 -1.67 -7.84 -0.18
N ASP A 187 -2.08 -6.59 0.01
CA ASP A 187 -3.18 -6.22 0.92
C ASP A 187 -3.09 -6.91 2.28
N GLU A 188 -1.88 -6.86 2.91
CA GLU A 188 -1.49 -7.45 4.20
C GLU A 188 -1.22 -8.97 4.15
N ALA A 189 -1.65 -9.70 3.11
CA ALA A 189 -1.41 -11.14 3.00
C ALA A 189 0.01 -11.44 2.46
N PRO A 190 0.78 -12.31 3.11
CA PRO A 190 2.08 -12.73 2.61
C PRO A 190 1.97 -13.44 1.26
N VAL A 191 2.87 -13.07 0.32
CA VAL A 191 3.06 -13.73 -0.97
C VAL A 191 4.44 -14.38 -0.96
N TYR A 192 4.50 -15.69 -1.02
CA TYR A 192 5.77 -16.43 -0.90
C TYR A 192 6.56 -16.47 -2.19
N ASN A 193 5.90 -16.67 -3.31
CA ASN A 193 6.51 -16.58 -4.64
C ASN A 193 5.94 -15.36 -5.37
N ALA A 194 6.72 -14.30 -5.43
CA ALA A 194 6.29 -13.03 -6.01
C ALA A 194 6.52 -12.95 -7.53
N SER A 195 6.73 -14.10 -8.20
CA SER A 195 7.04 -14.14 -9.62
C SER A 195 6.34 -15.24 -10.38
N HIS A 196 6.09 -14.97 -11.65
CA HIS A 196 5.62 -15.90 -12.65
C HIS A 196 6.71 -16.27 -13.67
N LEU A 197 6.56 -17.41 -14.33
CA LEU A 197 7.46 -17.92 -15.37
C LEU A 197 8.93 -17.87 -14.92
N LEU A 198 9.21 -18.52 -13.76
CA LEU A 198 10.56 -18.63 -13.21
C LEU A 198 11.26 -17.28 -12.98
N GLY A 199 10.50 -16.19 -12.82
CA GLY A 199 11.04 -14.88 -12.54
C GLY A 199 10.96 -13.84 -13.64
N PHE A 200 10.40 -14.17 -14.78
CA PHE A 200 10.26 -13.20 -15.88
C PHE A 200 9.23 -12.12 -15.61
N PHE A 201 8.18 -12.41 -14.85
CA PHE A 201 7.11 -11.47 -14.52
C PHE A 201 6.84 -11.44 -13.00
N SER A 202 6.46 -10.28 -12.48
CA SER A 202 5.94 -10.19 -11.12
C SER A 202 4.53 -10.74 -11.02
N THR A 203 4.16 -11.26 -9.86
CA THR A 203 2.78 -11.66 -9.54
C THR A 203 1.82 -10.48 -9.44
N PHE A 204 2.34 -9.25 -9.39
CA PHE A 204 1.55 -8.04 -9.20
C PHE A 204 1.05 -7.49 -10.54
N ASN A 205 -0.26 -7.63 -10.78
CA ASN A 205 -0.91 -7.03 -11.94
C ASN A 205 -1.02 -5.51 -11.75
N SER A 206 -0.33 -4.76 -12.60
CA SER A 206 -0.26 -3.29 -12.52
C SER A 206 -1.63 -2.60 -12.57
N ASP A 207 -2.63 -3.21 -13.17
CA ASP A 207 -3.97 -2.63 -13.29
C ASP A 207 -4.76 -2.72 -11.98
N ALA A 208 -4.44 -3.72 -11.13
CA ALA A 208 -5.04 -3.93 -9.81
C ALA A 208 -4.31 -3.21 -8.66
N ILE A 209 -3.07 -2.74 -8.89
CA ILE A 209 -2.24 -2.16 -7.83
C ILE A 209 -2.41 -0.64 -7.76
N LYS A 210 -2.46 -0.13 -6.53
CA LYS A 210 -2.59 1.29 -6.20
C LYS A 210 -1.26 1.90 -5.77
N ASP A 211 -0.56 1.24 -4.86
CA ASP A 211 0.62 1.74 -4.19
C ASP A 211 1.57 0.62 -3.80
N VAL A 212 2.86 0.93 -3.83
CA VAL A 212 3.93 0.01 -3.48
C VAL A 212 4.89 0.70 -2.54
N THR A 213 5.09 0.14 -1.36
CA THR A 213 6.01 0.66 -0.35
C THR A 213 7.11 -0.36 -0.07
N LEU A 214 8.36 0.02 -0.27
CA LEU A 214 9.53 -0.76 0.12
C LEU A 214 10.18 -0.16 1.36
N ILE A 215 10.27 -0.92 2.44
CA ILE A 215 10.93 -0.56 3.70
C ILE A 215 12.26 -1.29 3.75
N LYS A 216 13.35 -0.51 3.57
CA LYS A 216 14.75 -1.00 3.51
C LYS A 216 15.45 -0.89 4.86
N GLY A 217 15.12 -1.73 5.82
CA GLY A 217 15.61 -1.65 7.21
C GLY A 217 14.79 -0.67 8.07
N ASN A 218 15.05 -0.67 9.37
CA ASN A 218 14.23 0.03 10.38
C ASN A 218 12.75 -0.34 10.28
N THR A 219 12.50 -1.64 10.11
CA THR A 219 11.17 -2.21 9.92
C THR A 219 10.31 -1.97 11.16
N PRO A 220 9.10 -1.41 11.03
CA PRO A 220 8.17 -1.26 12.13
C PRO A 220 7.86 -2.60 12.81
N ALA A 221 7.60 -2.59 14.11
CA ALA A 221 7.36 -3.78 14.92
C ALA A 221 6.13 -4.62 14.48
N GLN A 222 5.24 -4.02 13.71
CA GLN A 222 4.07 -4.72 13.12
C GLN A 222 4.44 -5.73 12.04
N TYR A 223 5.62 -5.59 11.43
CA TYR A 223 6.13 -6.51 10.41
C TYR A 223 7.17 -7.42 11.02
N GLY A 224 6.93 -8.72 10.99
CA GLY A 224 7.84 -9.74 11.51
C GLY A 224 8.15 -10.84 10.49
N GLY A 225 8.99 -11.78 10.87
CA GLY A 225 9.24 -13.01 10.12
C GLY A 225 10.26 -12.92 8.97
N ARG A 226 10.79 -11.72 8.66
CA ARG A 226 11.86 -11.54 7.65
C ARG A 226 12.88 -10.50 8.11
N LEU A 227 14.11 -10.59 7.60
CA LEU A 227 15.27 -9.87 8.14
C LEU A 227 15.75 -8.70 7.26
N SER A 228 15.45 -8.70 5.96
CA SER A 228 16.05 -7.74 5.02
C SER A 228 15.14 -6.53 4.76
N SER A 229 13.97 -6.77 4.21
CA SER A 229 13.05 -5.69 3.84
C SER A 229 11.59 -6.12 3.91
N VAL A 230 10.69 -5.13 3.86
CA VAL A 230 9.26 -5.35 3.67
C VAL A 230 8.82 -4.65 2.39
N LEU A 231 8.20 -5.40 1.49
CA LEU A 231 7.50 -4.90 0.32
C LEU A 231 6.00 -4.99 0.59
N ASP A 232 5.36 -3.85 0.81
CA ASP A 232 3.93 -3.76 1.05
C ASP A 232 3.24 -3.23 -0.22
N VAL A 233 2.44 -4.08 -0.84
CA VAL A 233 1.71 -3.81 -2.08
C VAL A 233 0.23 -3.67 -1.76
N LYS A 234 -0.36 -2.53 -2.07
CA LYS A 234 -1.78 -2.24 -1.85
C LYS A 234 -2.56 -2.31 -3.17
N MET A 235 -3.65 -3.07 -3.16
CA MET A 235 -4.59 -3.12 -4.28
C MET A 235 -5.48 -1.88 -4.31
N LYS A 236 -5.92 -1.49 -5.53
CA LYS A 236 -6.97 -0.48 -5.72
C LYS A 236 -8.25 -0.89 -5.00
N ASP A 237 -9.00 0.09 -4.54
CA ASP A 237 -10.31 -0.14 -3.93
C ASP A 237 -11.43 -0.27 -4.98
N GLY A 238 -11.15 0.12 -6.24
CA GLY A 238 -12.13 0.24 -7.31
C GLY A 238 -12.86 1.59 -7.31
N ASN A 239 -13.35 2.00 -8.46
CA ASN A 239 -14.08 3.25 -8.64
C ASN A 239 -15.48 3.14 -8.02
N ASN A 240 -15.85 4.06 -7.13
CA ASN A 240 -17.17 4.06 -6.51
C ASN A 240 -18.16 5.03 -7.16
N GLN A 241 -17.77 5.69 -8.27
CA GLN A 241 -18.58 6.64 -9.03
C GLN A 241 -19.07 6.03 -10.34
N ASP A 242 -18.14 5.48 -11.13
CA ASP A 242 -18.38 5.04 -12.49
C ASP A 242 -17.77 3.66 -12.77
N PHE A 243 -18.36 2.95 -13.73
CA PHE A 243 -17.81 1.71 -14.24
C PHE A 243 -16.68 2.00 -15.22
N ASN A 244 -15.53 1.36 -15.02
CA ASN A 244 -14.39 1.41 -15.90
C ASN A 244 -13.94 0.01 -16.31
N VAL A 245 -13.57 -0.12 -17.58
CA VAL A 245 -12.96 -1.34 -18.11
C VAL A 245 -11.62 -0.94 -18.74
N ASN A 246 -10.55 -1.53 -18.27
CA ASN A 246 -9.21 -1.36 -18.81
C ASN A 246 -8.69 -2.69 -19.30
N GLY A 247 -7.94 -2.69 -20.39
CA GLY A 247 -7.35 -3.91 -20.92
C GLY A 247 -6.09 -3.62 -21.72
N GLY A 248 -5.31 -4.66 -21.93
CA GLY A 248 -4.09 -4.60 -22.71
C GLY A 248 -3.82 -5.95 -23.39
N LEU A 249 -3.44 -5.88 -24.67
CA LEU A 249 -2.93 -7.00 -25.43
C LEU A 249 -1.45 -6.74 -25.67
N GLY A 250 -0.61 -7.51 -24.99
CA GLY A 250 0.83 -7.52 -25.19
C GLY A 250 1.27 -8.61 -26.16
N LEU A 251 2.56 -8.69 -26.44
CA LEU A 251 3.10 -9.71 -27.34
C LEU A 251 2.94 -11.13 -26.77
N ILE A 252 3.07 -11.32 -25.46
CA ILE A 252 3.06 -12.63 -24.80
C ILE A 252 2.05 -12.74 -23.65
N ALA A 253 1.36 -11.67 -23.29
CA ALA A 253 0.35 -11.66 -22.24
C ALA A 253 -0.81 -10.73 -22.60
N SER A 254 -1.98 -11.06 -22.10
CA SER A 254 -3.16 -10.18 -22.11
C SER A 254 -3.68 -9.99 -20.71
N ARG A 255 -4.28 -8.81 -20.47
CA ARG A 255 -4.88 -8.46 -19.20
C ARG A 255 -6.18 -7.70 -19.39
N ILE A 256 -7.06 -7.84 -18.43
CA ILE A 256 -8.33 -7.11 -18.36
C ILE A 256 -8.60 -6.75 -16.89
N SER A 257 -9.14 -5.56 -16.68
CA SER A 257 -9.56 -5.07 -15.36
C SER A 257 -10.91 -4.40 -15.49
N ILE A 258 -11.82 -4.73 -14.59
CA ILE A 258 -13.17 -4.18 -14.51
C ILE A 258 -13.33 -3.64 -13.10
N GLU A 259 -13.73 -2.38 -12.97
CA GLU A 259 -13.99 -1.75 -11.68
C GLU A 259 -15.27 -0.91 -11.75
N GLY A 260 -15.93 -0.74 -10.62
CA GLY A 260 -17.13 0.08 -10.57
C GLY A 260 -17.82 0.06 -9.21
N PRO A 261 -18.89 0.87 -9.06
CA PRO A 261 -19.68 0.89 -7.84
C PRO A 261 -20.57 -0.36 -7.75
N LEU A 262 -20.61 -1.00 -6.56
CA LEU A 262 -21.72 -1.88 -6.18
C LEU A 262 -22.91 -1.04 -5.72
N GLN A 263 -22.61 0.05 -5.00
CA GLN A 263 -23.54 1.11 -4.64
C GLN A 263 -22.76 2.43 -4.72
N LYS A 264 -23.23 3.36 -5.55
CA LYS A 264 -22.58 4.66 -5.79
C LYS A 264 -22.29 5.38 -4.46
N ASP A 265 -21.09 5.97 -4.34
CA ASP A 265 -20.57 6.66 -3.16
C ASP A 265 -20.33 5.79 -1.90
N ASN A 266 -20.80 4.55 -1.90
CA ASN A 266 -20.82 3.71 -0.71
C ASN A 266 -19.93 2.47 -0.82
N SER A 267 -19.93 1.81 -1.97
CA SER A 267 -19.18 0.57 -2.19
C SER A 267 -18.66 0.46 -3.61
N SER A 268 -17.52 -0.20 -3.75
CA SER A 268 -16.90 -0.45 -5.05
C SER A 268 -16.26 -1.83 -5.10
N PHE A 269 -15.99 -2.27 -6.32
CA PHE A 269 -15.23 -3.48 -6.59
C PHE A 269 -14.22 -3.26 -7.71
N ILE A 270 -13.20 -4.10 -7.74
CA ILE A 270 -12.29 -4.30 -8.85
C ILE A 270 -12.03 -5.79 -9.02
N ILE A 271 -12.04 -6.24 -10.27
CA ILE A 271 -11.63 -7.57 -10.67
C ILE A 271 -10.65 -7.39 -11.82
N SER A 272 -9.48 -8.00 -11.71
CA SER A 272 -8.44 -7.91 -12.73
C SER A 272 -7.85 -9.28 -12.98
N GLY A 273 -7.82 -9.70 -14.24
CA GLY A 273 -7.22 -10.95 -14.66
C GLY A 273 -6.12 -10.73 -15.69
N ARG A 274 -5.11 -11.60 -15.66
CA ARG A 274 -4.01 -11.62 -16.62
C ARG A 274 -3.67 -13.06 -16.97
N ARG A 275 -3.31 -13.30 -18.25
CA ARG A 275 -2.81 -14.59 -18.73
C ARG A 275 -1.73 -14.38 -19.76
N THR A 276 -0.68 -15.23 -19.69
CA THR A 276 0.29 -15.36 -20.79
C THR A 276 -0.13 -16.46 -21.75
N TYR A 277 0.39 -16.34 -22.97
CA TYR A 277 0.23 -17.33 -24.04
C TYR A 277 1.62 -17.61 -24.69
N ALA A 278 2.67 -17.68 -23.86
CA ALA A 278 4.00 -18.01 -24.31
C ALA A 278 4.09 -19.40 -24.96
N ASP A 279 3.27 -20.33 -24.49
CA ASP A 279 3.05 -21.66 -25.05
C ASP A 279 2.63 -21.61 -26.53
N ALA A 280 1.81 -20.64 -26.95
CA ALA A 280 1.40 -20.49 -28.34
C ALA A 280 2.59 -20.25 -29.30
N PHE A 281 3.63 -19.54 -28.84
CA PHE A 281 4.86 -19.36 -29.63
C PHE A 281 5.72 -20.61 -29.64
N LEU A 282 5.74 -21.36 -28.53
CA LEU A 282 6.49 -22.62 -28.45
C LEU A 282 5.89 -23.70 -29.36
N LEU A 283 4.57 -23.74 -29.48
CA LEU A 283 3.87 -24.67 -30.38
C LEU A 283 4.22 -24.48 -31.88
N ALA A 284 4.67 -23.28 -32.26
CA ALA A 284 5.12 -23.01 -33.63
C ALA A 284 6.47 -23.67 -33.95
N SER A 285 7.26 -24.09 -32.95
CA SER A 285 8.53 -24.78 -33.10
C SER A 285 8.35 -26.30 -32.96
N LYS A 286 8.95 -27.06 -33.87
CA LYS A 286 8.90 -28.55 -33.78
C LYS A 286 9.67 -29.07 -32.57
N GLU A 287 10.69 -28.34 -32.11
CA GLU A 287 11.55 -28.72 -30.97
C GLU A 287 10.83 -28.64 -29.64
N PHE A 288 9.86 -27.72 -29.51
CA PHE A 288 9.10 -27.47 -28.28
C PHE A 288 7.67 -28.05 -28.34
N LYS A 289 7.40 -28.97 -29.26
CA LYS A 289 6.12 -29.61 -29.39
C LYS A 289 5.77 -30.35 -28.09
N GLY A 290 4.61 -30.02 -27.50
CA GLY A 290 4.19 -30.57 -26.20
C GLY A 290 4.72 -29.82 -24.98
N THR A 291 5.47 -28.72 -25.16
CA THR A 291 5.83 -27.85 -24.03
C THR A 291 4.66 -26.95 -23.67
N VAL A 292 4.30 -26.96 -22.39
CA VAL A 292 3.32 -26.07 -21.79
C VAL A 292 4.09 -25.03 -20.96
N LEU A 293 3.83 -23.75 -21.19
CA LEU A 293 4.46 -22.67 -20.43
C LEU A 293 3.54 -21.45 -20.41
N TYR A 294 2.75 -21.34 -19.38
CA TYR A 294 1.90 -20.17 -19.17
C TYR A 294 1.70 -19.89 -17.69
N PHE A 295 1.22 -18.71 -17.39
CA PHE A 295 0.62 -18.38 -16.10
C PHE A 295 -0.70 -17.63 -16.31
N TYR A 296 -1.49 -17.64 -15.29
CA TYR A 296 -2.64 -16.75 -15.15
C TYR A 296 -2.77 -16.29 -13.70
N ASP A 297 -3.28 -15.08 -13.54
CA ASP A 297 -3.60 -14.50 -12.24
C ASP A 297 -4.94 -13.78 -12.24
N LEU A 298 -5.55 -13.77 -11.05
CA LEU A 298 -6.80 -13.11 -10.77
C LEU A 298 -6.65 -12.31 -9.47
N ASN A 299 -6.97 -11.03 -9.54
CA ASN A 299 -7.02 -10.13 -8.41
C ASN A 299 -8.46 -9.64 -8.23
N MET A 300 -8.96 -9.68 -7.00
CA MET A 300 -10.31 -9.23 -6.66
C MET A 300 -10.27 -8.41 -5.39
N LYS A 301 -10.98 -7.29 -5.37
CA LYS A 301 -11.21 -6.53 -4.15
C LYS A 301 -12.59 -5.89 -4.19
N ALA A 302 -13.26 -5.87 -3.05
CA ALA A 302 -14.50 -5.15 -2.87
C ALA A 302 -14.48 -4.45 -1.51
N ASN A 303 -15.21 -3.34 -1.41
CA ASN A 303 -15.37 -2.63 -0.16
C ASN A 303 -16.81 -2.16 0.03
N TYR A 304 -17.20 -2.02 1.28
CA TYR A 304 -18.52 -1.57 1.67
C TYR A 304 -18.44 -0.64 2.89
N LYS A 305 -18.99 0.57 2.77
CA LYS A 305 -19.10 1.51 3.86
C LYS A 305 -20.41 1.24 4.61
N ILE A 306 -20.31 0.69 5.82
CA ILE A 306 -21.48 0.43 6.68
C ILE A 306 -22.08 1.74 7.16
N ASP A 307 -21.21 2.63 7.66
CA ASP A 307 -21.56 3.97 8.14
C ASP A 307 -20.35 4.93 8.04
N ALA A 308 -20.48 6.13 8.60
CA ALA A 308 -19.41 7.14 8.58
C ALA A 308 -18.12 6.70 9.31
N LYS A 309 -18.20 5.70 10.20
CA LYS A 309 -17.09 5.23 11.05
C LYS A 309 -16.60 3.83 10.69
N ASN A 310 -17.40 3.04 9.97
CA ASN A 310 -17.12 1.63 9.72
C ASN A 310 -17.08 1.33 8.22
N LYS A 311 -15.98 0.72 7.77
CA LYS A 311 -15.81 0.26 6.38
C LYS A 311 -15.23 -1.15 6.37
N LEU A 312 -15.81 -2.02 5.56
CA LEU A 312 -15.35 -3.39 5.33
C LEU A 312 -14.62 -3.48 4.00
N PHE A 313 -13.66 -4.39 3.93
CA PHE A 313 -12.96 -4.76 2.71
C PHE A 313 -12.81 -6.26 2.65
N ILE A 314 -12.90 -6.78 1.46
CA ILE A 314 -12.51 -8.15 1.13
C ILE A 314 -11.61 -8.09 -0.09
N SER A 315 -10.45 -8.73 -0.04
CA SER A 315 -9.55 -8.85 -1.16
C SER A 315 -9.05 -10.28 -1.30
N GLY A 316 -8.71 -10.67 -2.53
CA GLY A 316 -8.18 -11.97 -2.84
C GLY A 316 -7.28 -11.94 -4.07
N TYR A 317 -6.32 -12.83 -4.07
CA TYR A 317 -5.43 -13.09 -5.17
C TYR A 317 -5.33 -14.60 -5.41
N PHE A 318 -5.34 -14.97 -6.67
CA PHE A 318 -5.02 -16.31 -7.13
C PHE A 318 -4.08 -16.21 -8.32
N GLY A 319 -2.95 -16.89 -8.25
CA GLY A 319 -2.00 -17.00 -9.35
C GLY A 319 -1.48 -18.40 -9.48
N LYS A 320 -1.39 -18.91 -10.73
CA LYS A 320 -0.87 -20.24 -11.05
C LYS A 320 0.04 -20.14 -12.25
N ASP A 321 1.17 -20.80 -12.16
CA ASP A 321 2.10 -21.09 -13.23
C ASP A 321 2.03 -22.56 -13.59
N GLU A 322 2.21 -22.90 -14.86
CA GLU A 322 2.27 -24.25 -15.35
C GLU A 322 3.44 -24.39 -16.34
N LEU A 323 4.34 -25.32 -16.03
CA LEU A 323 5.45 -25.72 -16.88
C LEU A 323 5.35 -27.23 -17.13
N GLY A 324 5.14 -27.63 -18.39
CA GLY A 324 5.12 -29.02 -18.81
C GLY A 324 6.10 -29.28 -19.94
N LEU A 325 6.80 -30.40 -19.90
CA LEU A 325 7.72 -30.88 -20.93
C LEU A 325 7.24 -32.23 -21.46
N GLY A 326 6.38 -32.18 -22.47
CA GLY A 326 5.70 -33.36 -23.00
C GLY A 326 4.87 -34.08 -21.93
N ASP A 327 4.76 -35.40 -22.03
CA ASP A 327 4.05 -36.24 -21.06
C ASP A 327 4.95 -36.69 -19.88
N ALA A 328 6.23 -36.32 -19.87
CA ALA A 328 7.19 -36.86 -18.93
C ALA A 328 7.30 -36.07 -17.63
N PHE A 329 7.12 -34.75 -17.69
CA PHE A 329 7.33 -33.86 -16.56
C PHE A 329 6.39 -32.66 -16.60
N GLY A 330 5.79 -32.35 -15.47
CA GLY A 330 5.00 -31.14 -15.25
C GLY A 330 5.22 -30.63 -13.85
N ILE A 331 5.25 -29.31 -13.71
CA ILE A 331 5.27 -28.64 -12.42
C ILE A 331 4.32 -27.44 -12.46
N ASP A 332 3.47 -27.39 -11.45
CA ASP A 332 2.56 -26.29 -11.19
C ASP A 332 2.93 -25.62 -9.89
N TRP A 333 2.91 -24.30 -9.87
CA TRP A 333 3.11 -23.55 -8.62
C TRP A 333 2.28 -22.28 -8.59
N GLY A 334 2.07 -21.74 -7.43
CA GLY A 334 1.30 -20.51 -7.30
C GLY A 334 1.04 -20.06 -5.88
N ASN A 335 0.26 -18.98 -5.77
CA ASN A 335 -0.19 -18.43 -4.51
C ASN A 335 -1.69 -18.22 -4.50
N LYS A 336 -2.28 -18.37 -3.30
CA LYS A 336 -3.67 -18.03 -3.00
C LYS A 336 -3.67 -17.15 -1.77
N THR A 337 -4.24 -15.94 -1.86
CA THR A 337 -4.38 -15.08 -0.68
C THR A 337 -5.79 -14.57 -0.56
N GLY A 338 -6.19 -14.30 0.68
CA GLY A 338 -7.46 -13.67 0.99
C GLY A 338 -7.34 -12.82 2.25
N THR A 339 -7.89 -11.62 2.21
CA THR A 339 -7.91 -10.71 3.36
C THR A 339 -9.32 -10.19 3.57
N PHE A 340 -9.85 -10.37 4.76
CA PHE A 340 -11.05 -9.68 5.23
C PHE A 340 -10.62 -8.62 6.23
N ARG A 341 -11.03 -7.36 6.04
CA ARG A 341 -10.59 -6.22 6.84
C ARG A 341 -11.76 -5.38 7.29
N TRP A 342 -11.75 -4.98 8.55
CA TRP A 342 -12.66 -4.03 9.14
C TRP A 342 -11.91 -2.81 9.65
N ASN A 343 -12.20 -1.66 9.06
CA ASN A 343 -11.70 -0.36 9.47
C ASN A 343 -12.76 0.36 10.30
N ARG A 344 -12.37 0.85 11.48
CA ARG A 344 -13.26 1.58 12.37
C ARG A 344 -12.61 2.84 12.93
N ILE A 345 -13.31 3.96 12.82
CA ILE A 345 -12.99 5.20 13.53
C ILE A 345 -13.63 5.10 14.92
N VAL A 346 -12.86 4.71 15.92
CA VAL A 346 -13.34 4.51 17.29
C VAL A 346 -13.61 5.85 17.98
N SER A 347 -12.71 6.83 17.77
CA SER A 347 -12.83 8.19 18.27
C SER A 347 -12.16 9.18 17.32
N ASN A 348 -12.24 10.47 17.61
CA ASN A 348 -11.60 11.51 16.79
C ASN A 348 -10.08 11.34 16.64
N ARG A 349 -9.43 10.53 17.50
CA ARG A 349 -7.97 10.29 17.49
C ARG A 349 -7.60 8.82 17.31
N LEU A 350 -8.56 7.91 17.33
CA LEU A 350 -8.29 6.48 17.30
C LEU A 350 -8.94 5.83 16.09
N PHE A 351 -8.12 5.34 15.19
CA PHE A 351 -8.48 4.51 14.05
C PHE A 351 -8.05 3.07 14.34
N LEU A 352 -8.95 2.12 14.14
CA LEU A 352 -8.71 0.69 14.30
C LEU A 352 -8.76 0.01 12.94
N ASN A 353 -7.75 -0.80 12.65
CA ASN A 353 -7.70 -1.74 11.53
C ASN A 353 -7.65 -3.16 12.08
N SER A 354 -8.59 -4.01 11.68
CA SER A 354 -8.63 -5.43 12.07
C SER A 354 -8.74 -6.28 10.82
N SER A 355 -7.80 -7.21 10.66
CA SER A 355 -7.74 -8.06 9.46
C SER A 355 -7.66 -9.54 9.82
N ILE A 356 -8.35 -10.35 9.03
CA ILE A 356 -8.21 -11.81 9.00
C ILE A 356 -7.58 -12.14 7.65
N ILE A 357 -6.45 -12.84 7.69
CA ILE A 357 -5.61 -13.08 6.51
C ILE A 357 -5.47 -14.58 6.31
N TYR A 358 -5.65 -15.00 5.06
CA TYR A 358 -5.32 -16.33 4.57
C TYR A 358 -4.25 -16.21 3.50
N SER A 359 -3.23 -17.06 3.56
CA SER A 359 -2.20 -17.16 2.52
C SER A 359 -1.75 -18.60 2.39
N ASP A 360 -1.68 -19.08 1.16
CA ASP A 360 -1.24 -20.40 0.78
C ASP A 360 -0.32 -20.31 -0.44
N ASN A 361 0.73 -21.12 -0.43
CA ASN A 361 1.63 -21.30 -1.56
C ASN A 361 1.69 -22.79 -1.87
N PHE A 362 1.45 -23.16 -3.10
CA PHE A 362 1.43 -24.55 -3.54
C PHE A 362 2.48 -24.79 -4.64
N ILE A 363 3.03 -26.00 -4.63
CA ILE A 363 3.88 -26.56 -5.68
C ILE A 363 3.43 -27.98 -5.88
N GLU A 364 3.01 -28.32 -7.10
CA GLU A 364 2.56 -29.65 -7.49
C GLU A 364 3.47 -30.19 -8.59
N LEU A 365 3.99 -31.40 -8.41
CA LEU A 365 4.83 -32.07 -9.37
C LEU A 365 4.06 -33.23 -10.03
N CYS A 366 3.90 -33.16 -11.33
CA CYS A 366 3.30 -34.25 -12.12
C CYS A 366 4.39 -34.99 -12.88
N THR A 367 4.61 -36.27 -12.56
CA THR A 367 5.53 -37.15 -13.27
C THR A 367 4.78 -38.40 -13.72
N THR A 368 4.90 -38.73 -15.01
CA THR A 368 4.38 -40.03 -15.53
C THR A 368 5.47 -41.10 -15.35
N THR A 369 5.32 -41.96 -14.35
CA THR A 369 6.21 -43.12 -14.17
C THR A 369 5.61 -44.30 -14.92
N THR A 370 6.18 -44.62 -16.05
CA THR A 370 5.84 -45.88 -16.78
C THR A 370 6.63 -47.04 -16.17
N PHE A 371 6.01 -47.89 -15.39
CA PHE A 371 6.62 -49.13 -14.96
C PHE A 371 6.57 -50.12 -16.15
N ILE A 372 7.71 -50.41 -16.72
CA ILE A 372 7.85 -51.53 -17.70
C ILE A 372 8.19 -52.75 -16.83
N PHE A 373 7.22 -53.63 -16.66
CA PHE A 373 7.48 -55.00 -16.16
C PHE A 373 8.08 -55.80 -17.32
N ILE A 374 9.34 -56.22 -17.22
CA ILE A 374 10.03 -57.13 -18.10
C ILE A 374 9.82 -58.55 -17.57
#